data_82520c533b2ece9f2c5651ec9bc6d20d
#
_entry.id   82520c533b2ece9f2c5651ec9bc6d20d
#
_cell.length_a   1.000
_cell.length_b   1.000
_cell.length_c   1.000
_cell.angle_alpha   90.00
_cell.angle_beta   90.00
_cell.angle_gamma   90.00
#
_symmetry.space_group_name_H-M   'P 1'
#
loop_
_entity.id
_entity.type
_entity.pdbx_description
1 polymer ?
#
loop_
_entity_poly.entity_id
_entity_poly.type
_entity_poly.pdbx_seq_one_letter_code
_entity_poly.pdbx_strand_id
1 'polypeptide(L)'
;WYIVDTDKNAKLYAGLSQKTTPQEYEQRIEDGSIMDIVNCYKTSPGDLYFLPSGCTHSIGAGNLLVEIQQTSDITYRVYDYKRQDTNGKYRELHTDLARAAIDYSKFCSKMDYCNIDKGRTKLINCKHFTTSLIKTDDEINLKNEHDSFLIIICVSGEAVVEGEKGSETIRQGETVLIPAALKEITIRGKATLLTASAGK
;
A
#
# COMPACT_ATOMS: atom_id res chain seq x y z
N TRP A 1 -1.31 -1.40 -0.35
CA TRP A 1 -1.22 -0.94 1.02
C TRP A 1 -1.14 -2.12 1.99
N TYR A 2 -0.19 -2.06 2.90
CA TYR A 2 -0.07 -3.01 4.00
C TYR A 2 -0.25 -2.26 5.31
N ILE A 3 -1.24 -2.64 6.11
CA ILE A 3 -1.54 -1.97 7.38
C ILE A 3 -0.55 -2.44 8.45
N VAL A 4 0.23 -1.51 8.99
CA VAL A 4 1.21 -1.77 10.04
C VAL A 4 0.56 -1.72 11.42
N ASP A 5 -0.21 -0.66 11.68
CA ASP A 5 -0.91 -0.44 12.95
C ASP A 5 -2.17 0.39 12.75
N THR A 6 -3.11 0.32 13.70
CA THR A 6 -4.38 1.03 13.61
C THR A 6 -4.88 1.48 14.97
N ASP A 7 -5.46 2.68 15.02
CA ASP A 7 -6.27 3.11 16.14
C ASP A 7 -7.58 2.34 16.21
N LYS A 8 -8.22 2.39 17.36
CA LYS A 8 -9.56 1.83 17.54
C LYS A 8 -10.54 2.48 16.56
N ASN A 9 -11.22 1.67 15.75
CA ASN A 9 -12.19 2.09 14.73
C ASN A 9 -11.57 2.81 13.51
N ALA A 10 -10.28 2.69 13.27
CA ALA A 10 -9.67 3.15 12.02
C ALA A 10 -10.34 2.48 10.80
N LYS A 11 -10.47 3.24 9.74
CA LYS A 11 -11.17 2.82 8.51
C LYS A 11 -10.35 3.20 7.29
N LEU A 12 -10.60 2.46 6.21
CA LEU A 12 -10.03 2.70 4.91
C LEU A 12 -11.14 2.57 3.87
N TYR A 13 -11.07 3.36 2.83
CA TYR A 13 -12.04 3.35 1.75
C TYR A 13 -11.37 2.86 0.46
N ALA A 14 -11.94 1.86 -0.21
CA ALA A 14 -11.35 1.31 -1.43
C ALA A 14 -12.41 0.70 -2.35
N GLY A 15 -12.50 1.27 -3.56
CA GLY A 15 -13.41 0.83 -4.61
C GLY A 15 -14.87 1.15 -4.34
N LEU A 16 -15.66 0.98 -5.40
CA LEU A 16 -17.11 1.15 -5.33
C LEU A 16 -17.76 -0.12 -4.76
N SER A 17 -18.82 0.03 -3.98
CA SER A 17 -19.59 -1.08 -3.39
C SER A 17 -20.62 -1.65 -4.36
N GLN A 18 -20.89 -0.96 -5.46
CA GLN A 18 -21.86 -1.33 -6.50
C GLN A 18 -21.41 -0.85 -7.87
N LYS A 19 -21.97 -1.44 -8.91
CA LYS A 19 -21.82 -0.90 -10.27
C LYS A 19 -22.44 0.48 -10.30
N THR A 20 -21.72 1.41 -10.91
CA THR A 20 -22.10 2.83 -10.99
C THR A 20 -21.86 3.31 -12.40
N THR A 21 -22.58 4.32 -12.83
CA THR A 21 -22.34 5.01 -14.08
C THR A 21 -21.60 6.33 -13.84
N PRO A 22 -20.91 6.89 -14.86
CA PRO A 22 -20.32 8.22 -14.74
C PRO A 22 -21.32 9.29 -14.30
N GLN A 23 -22.56 9.22 -14.77
CA GLN A 23 -23.63 10.17 -14.44
C GLN A 23 -24.06 10.03 -12.97
N GLU A 24 -24.26 8.80 -12.49
CA GLU A 24 -24.57 8.54 -11.09
C GLU A 24 -23.45 9.00 -10.17
N TYR A 25 -22.20 8.76 -10.56
CA TYR A 25 -21.03 9.22 -9.83
C TYR A 25 -21.01 10.75 -9.69
N GLU A 26 -21.24 11.50 -10.78
CA GLU A 26 -21.33 12.97 -10.76
C GLU A 26 -22.43 13.46 -9.83
N GLN A 27 -23.63 12.91 -9.96
CA GLN A 27 -24.76 13.25 -9.10
C GLN A 27 -24.41 13.09 -7.61
N ARG A 28 -23.73 11.97 -7.28
CA ARG A 28 -23.34 11.68 -5.88
C ARG A 28 -22.21 12.56 -5.35
N ILE A 29 -21.36 13.09 -6.23
CA ILE A 29 -20.38 14.12 -5.86
C ILE A 29 -21.09 15.43 -5.57
N GLU A 30 -22.02 15.86 -6.41
CA GLU A 30 -22.76 17.10 -6.29
C GLU A 30 -23.62 17.15 -5.02
N ASP A 31 -24.37 16.08 -4.75
CA ASP A 31 -25.23 15.99 -3.57
C ASP A 31 -24.47 15.55 -2.29
N GLY A 32 -23.20 15.12 -2.41
CA GLY A 32 -22.33 14.72 -1.31
C GLY A 32 -22.57 13.28 -0.82
N SER A 33 -23.33 12.46 -1.55
CA SER A 33 -23.66 11.08 -1.19
C SER A 33 -22.64 10.05 -1.75
N ILE A 34 -21.52 10.49 -2.32
CA ILE A 34 -20.51 9.58 -2.91
C ILE A 34 -20.03 8.51 -1.93
N MET A 35 -19.95 8.84 -0.65
CA MET A 35 -19.49 7.90 0.38
C MET A 35 -20.45 6.73 0.62
N ASP A 36 -21.71 6.82 0.19
CA ASP A 36 -22.71 5.74 0.32
C ASP A 36 -22.43 4.58 -0.62
N ILE A 37 -21.67 4.84 -1.71
CA ILE A 37 -21.29 3.84 -2.71
C ILE A 37 -19.80 3.50 -2.72
N VAL A 38 -19.03 3.97 -1.76
CA VAL A 38 -17.62 3.59 -1.59
C VAL A 38 -17.50 2.55 -0.48
N ASN A 39 -16.78 1.45 -0.76
CA ASN A 39 -16.53 0.45 0.27
C ASN A 39 -15.75 1.04 1.44
N CYS A 40 -16.23 0.78 2.64
CA CYS A 40 -15.62 1.17 3.89
C CYS A 40 -15.15 -0.06 4.66
N TYR A 41 -13.86 -0.21 4.85
CA TYR A 41 -13.25 -1.32 5.57
C TYR A 41 -12.79 -0.86 6.95
N LYS A 42 -13.16 -1.59 8.00
CA LYS A 42 -12.49 -1.50 9.29
C LYS A 42 -11.12 -2.18 9.14
N THR A 43 -10.06 -1.47 9.50
CA THR A 43 -8.70 -1.95 9.33
C THR A 43 -8.16 -2.66 10.57
N SER A 44 -7.21 -3.56 10.34
CA SER A 44 -6.46 -4.26 11.37
C SER A 44 -5.00 -4.42 10.93
N PRO A 45 -4.02 -4.46 11.86
CA PRO A 45 -2.64 -4.75 11.50
C PRO A 45 -2.53 -6.06 10.70
N GLY A 46 -1.76 -6.01 9.61
CA GLY A 46 -1.61 -7.14 8.68
C GLY A 46 -2.60 -7.13 7.51
N ASP A 47 -3.58 -6.25 7.48
CA ASP A 47 -4.47 -6.14 6.33
C ASP A 47 -3.71 -5.69 5.08
N LEU A 48 -4.06 -6.30 3.95
CA LEU A 48 -3.46 -6.03 2.66
C LEU A 48 -4.53 -5.54 1.68
N TYR A 49 -4.25 -4.45 0.96
CA TYR A 49 -5.12 -3.93 -0.10
C TYR A 49 -4.32 -3.72 -1.37
N PHE A 50 -4.82 -4.24 -2.48
CA PHE A 50 -4.29 -3.96 -3.80
C PHE A 50 -5.24 -3.01 -4.54
N LEU A 51 -4.72 -1.86 -4.94
CA LEU A 51 -5.47 -0.76 -5.53
C LEU A 51 -4.99 -0.53 -6.98
N PRO A 52 -5.58 -1.20 -7.96
CA PRO A 52 -5.23 -0.97 -9.36
C PRO A 52 -5.68 0.42 -9.81
N SER A 53 -5.09 0.91 -10.90
CA SER A 53 -5.51 2.16 -11.54
C SER A 53 -7.02 2.16 -11.80
N GLY A 54 -7.66 3.30 -11.60
CA GLY A 54 -9.11 3.47 -11.71
C GLY A 54 -9.89 3.14 -10.44
N CYS A 55 -9.22 2.61 -9.39
CA CYS A 55 -9.85 2.34 -8.10
C CYS A 55 -9.86 3.60 -7.23
N THR A 56 -11.05 4.08 -6.86
CA THR A 56 -11.16 5.14 -5.86
C THR A 56 -10.71 4.66 -4.49
N HIS A 57 -9.92 5.47 -3.79
CA HIS A 57 -9.40 5.07 -2.48
C HIS A 57 -9.13 6.27 -1.58
N SER A 58 -9.19 6.03 -0.26
CA SER A 58 -8.83 7.02 0.75
C SER A 58 -8.43 6.35 2.05
N ILE A 59 -7.37 6.88 2.67
CA ILE A 59 -6.92 6.43 3.98
C ILE A 59 -7.65 7.26 5.04
N GLY A 60 -8.44 6.60 5.89
CA GLY A 60 -9.05 7.23 7.05
C GLY A 60 -8.04 7.47 8.17
N ALA A 61 -8.40 8.31 9.12
CA ALA A 61 -7.56 8.60 10.29
C ALA A 61 -7.28 7.34 11.12
N GLY A 62 -6.13 7.35 11.82
CA GLY A 62 -5.73 6.28 12.72
C GLY A 62 -5.13 5.06 12.05
N ASN A 63 -4.73 5.13 10.78
CA ASN A 63 -3.99 4.07 10.10
C ASN A 63 -2.51 4.43 9.97
N LEU A 64 -1.64 3.51 10.35
CA LEU A 64 -0.24 3.48 9.95
C LEU A 64 -0.07 2.38 8.91
N LEU A 65 0.39 2.73 7.71
CA LEU A 65 0.52 1.76 6.62
C LEU A 65 1.78 2.00 5.78
N VAL A 66 2.21 0.96 5.08
CA VAL A 66 3.19 1.05 4.02
C VAL A 66 2.48 1.08 2.68
N GLU A 67 2.74 2.12 1.90
CA GLU A 67 2.30 2.23 0.51
C GLU A 67 3.44 1.92 -0.44
N ILE A 68 3.26 0.90 -1.28
CA ILE A 68 4.16 0.56 -2.38
C ILE A 68 3.37 0.79 -3.66
N GLN A 69 3.82 1.76 -4.47
CA GLN A 69 3.09 2.17 -5.67
C GLN A 69 4.00 2.29 -6.89
N GLN A 70 3.41 2.20 -8.07
CA GLN A 70 4.05 2.66 -9.29
C GLN A 70 4.28 4.17 -9.20
N THR A 71 5.46 4.64 -9.58
CA THR A 71 5.77 6.08 -9.62
C THR A 71 4.79 6.82 -10.51
N SER A 72 4.07 7.79 -9.94
CA SER A 72 3.17 8.71 -10.63
C SER A 72 3.04 9.99 -9.82
N ASP A 73 3.03 11.13 -10.49
CA ASP A 73 2.74 12.45 -9.92
C ASP A 73 1.27 12.88 -10.12
N ILE A 74 0.47 12.03 -10.77
CA ILE A 74 -0.92 12.30 -11.07
C ILE A 74 -1.82 11.78 -9.96
N THR A 75 -2.49 12.69 -9.28
CA THR A 75 -3.52 12.39 -8.28
C THR A 75 -4.79 13.15 -8.63
N TYR A 76 -5.88 12.42 -8.92
CA TYR A 76 -7.19 13.03 -9.09
C TYR A 76 -7.98 12.98 -7.80
N ARG A 77 -8.19 14.14 -7.18
CA ARG A 77 -8.97 14.26 -5.96
C ARG A 77 -10.45 14.31 -6.27
N VAL A 78 -11.17 13.27 -5.82
CA VAL A 78 -12.60 13.09 -6.05
C VAL A 78 -13.42 13.81 -4.99
N TYR A 79 -13.03 13.68 -3.74
CA TYR A 79 -13.73 14.18 -2.58
C TYR A 79 -12.73 14.49 -1.46
N ASP A 80 -12.92 15.55 -0.72
CA ASP A 80 -12.01 15.96 0.38
C ASP A 80 -12.75 16.29 1.68
N TYR A 81 -13.88 15.66 1.93
CA TYR A 81 -14.65 15.78 3.18
C TYR A 81 -14.97 17.24 3.54
N LYS A 82 -15.03 18.14 2.55
CA LYS A 82 -15.22 19.58 2.73
C LYS A 82 -14.22 20.21 3.72
N ARG A 83 -12.98 19.69 3.74
CA ARG A 83 -11.90 20.21 4.58
C ARG A 83 -11.40 21.54 4.03
N GLN A 84 -11.20 22.49 4.92
CA GLN A 84 -10.56 23.77 4.64
C GLN A 84 -9.13 23.78 5.19
N ASP A 85 -8.25 24.50 4.51
CA ASP A 85 -6.93 24.80 5.03
C ASP A 85 -7.00 25.88 6.13
N THR A 86 -5.87 26.27 6.69
CA THR A 86 -5.76 27.31 7.73
C THR A 86 -6.29 28.69 7.30
N ASN A 87 -6.45 28.92 5.99
CA ASN A 87 -6.97 30.14 5.39
C ASN A 87 -8.44 30.03 4.98
N GLY A 88 -9.12 28.91 5.33
CA GLY A 88 -10.52 28.65 4.98
C GLY A 88 -10.73 28.24 3.51
N LYS A 89 -9.66 27.91 2.77
CA LYS A 89 -9.76 27.50 1.37
C LYS A 89 -9.91 26.00 1.25
N TYR A 90 -10.85 25.56 0.40
CA TYR A 90 -11.01 24.16 0.01
C TYR A 90 -9.89 23.72 -0.94
N ARG A 91 -9.48 22.45 -0.83
CA ARG A 91 -8.57 21.85 -1.79
C ARG A 91 -9.29 21.65 -3.12
N GLU A 92 -8.56 21.85 -4.21
CA GLU A 92 -9.07 21.64 -5.56
C GLU A 92 -9.52 20.18 -5.77
N LEU A 93 -10.68 20.02 -6.35
CA LEU A 93 -11.20 18.71 -6.79
C LEU A 93 -11.00 18.59 -8.29
N HIS A 94 -10.71 17.37 -8.76
CA HIS A 94 -10.45 17.07 -10.18
C HIS A 94 -11.58 16.23 -10.76
N THR A 95 -12.83 16.66 -10.60
CA THR A 95 -14.04 15.86 -10.83
C THR A 95 -14.10 15.30 -12.26
N ASP A 96 -13.84 16.13 -13.29
CA ASP A 96 -13.90 15.70 -14.69
C ASP A 96 -12.79 14.70 -15.04
N LEU A 97 -11.56 14.96 -14.59
CA LEU A 97 -10.42 14.07 -14.82
C LEU A 97 -10.59 12.76 -14.06
N ALA A 98 -11.06 12.82 -12.83
CA ALA A 98 -11.38 11.65 -12.02
C ALA A 98 -12.48 10.81 -12.68
N ARG A 99 -13.53 11.45 -13.20
CA ARG A 99 -14.62 10.77 -13.94
C ARG A 99 -14.08 9.95 -15.10
N ALA A 100 -13.15 10.50 -15.87
CA ALA A 100 -12.55 9.81 -17.01
C ALA A 100 -11.58 8.68 -16.59
N ALA A 101 -10.99 8.75 -15.39
CA ALA A 101 -9.99 7.81 -14.90
C ALA A 101 -10.57 6.65 -14.08
N ILE A 102 -11.76 6.81 -13.48
CA ILE A 102 -12.38 5.79 -12.62
C ILE A 102 -12.85 4.59 -13.47
N ASP A 103 -12.57 3.40 -12.97
CA ASP A 103 -13.17 2.17 -13.48
C ASP A 103 -14.42 1.84 -12.66
N TYR A 104 -15.57 2.17 -13.21
CA TYR A 104 -16.88 2.01 -12.57
C TYR A 104 -17.33 0.57 -12.40
N SER A 105 -16.59 -0.38 -12.99
CA SER A 105 -16.85 -1.82 -12.91
C SER A 105 -15.96 -2.54 -11.91
N LYS A 106 -14.88 -1.90 -11.44
CA LYS A 106 -13.90 -2.52 -10.53
C LYS A 106 -14.31 -2.44 -9.08
N PHE A 107 -14.33 -3.60 -8.48
CA PHE A 107 -14.43 -3.74 -7.03
C PHE A 107 -13.01 -3.96 -6.47
N CYS A 108 -12.50 -3.00 -5.72
CA CYS A 108 -11.26 -3.16 -4.97
C CYS A 108 -11.61 -3.76 -3.61
N SER A 109 -10.83 -4.70 -3.15
CA SER A 109 -11.10 -5.40 -1.90
C SER A 109 -9.83 -5.62 -1.09
N LYS A 110 -10.03 -5.93 0.18
CA LYS A 110 -9.00 -6.52 1.02
C LYS A 110 -8.55 -7.83 0.38
N MET A 111 -7.25 -8.06 0.38
CA MET A 111 -6.62 -9.26 -0.17
C MET A 111 -6.36 -10.27 0.93
N ASP A 112 -6.71 -11.53 0.67
CA ASP A 112 -6.29 -12.63 1.52
C ASP A 112 -4.89 -13.10 1.14
N TYR A 113 -4.09 -13.42 2.12
CA TYR A 113 -2.78 -14.04 1.92
C TYR A 113 -2.48 -15.03 3.05
N CYS A 114 -1.59 -15.97 2.79
CA CYS A 114 -1.15 -16.91 3.81
C CYS A 114 -0.30 -16.18 4.85
N ASN A 115 -0.90 -15.87 6.01
CA ASN A 115 -0.16 -15.28 7.11
C ASN A 115 0.65 -16.38 7.81
N ILE A 116 1.96 -16.26 7.75
CA ILE A 116 2.93 -17.21 8.32
C ILE A 116 3.53 -16.67 9.60
N ASP A 117 3.94 -17.53 10.50
CA ASP A 117 4.64 -17.14 11.72
C ASP A 117 6.12 -16.84 11.46
N LYS A 118 6.75 -17.58 10.54
CA LYS A 118 8.16 -17.42 10.14
C LYS A 118 8.35 -17.75 8.66
N GLY A 119 9.26 -17.03 7.98
CA GLY A 119 9.64 -17.23 6.60
C GLY A 119 9.19 -16.11 5.67
N ARG A 120 8.93 -16.44 4.41
CA ARG A 120 8.54 -15.49 3.35
C ARG A 120 7.22 -15.88 2.70
N THR A 121 6.31 -14.93 2.61
CA THR A 121 5.03 -15.05 1.87
C THR A 121 4.93 -13.98 0.80
N LYS A 122 4.59 -14.39 -0.44
CA LYS A 122 4.29 -13.46 -1.51
C LYS A 122 2.95 -12.77 -1.24
N LEU A 123 2.92 -11.44 -1.34
CA LEU A 123 1.73 -10.64 -1.16
C LEU A 123 1.11 -10.24 -2.50
N ILE A 124 1.82 -9.43 -3.28
CA ILE A 124 1.35 -8.91 -4.57
C ILE A 124 2.37 -9.26 -5.64
N ASN A 125 1.87 -9.61 -6.83
CA ASN A 125 2.65 -9.78 -8.03
C ASN A 125 1.89 -9.19 -9.20
N CYS A 126 2.32 -8.04 -9.69
CA CYS A 126 1.74 -7.38 -10.85
C CYS A 126 2.85 -6.94 -11.82
N LYS A 127 2.47 -6.45 -12.99
CA LYS A 127 3.46 -6.02 -14.02
C LYS A 127 4.37 -4.87 -13.56
N HIS A 128 4.02 -4.15 -12.49
CA HIS A 128 4.77 -2.97 -12.04
C HIS A 128 5.71 -3.30 -10.88
N PHE A 129 5.29 -4.19 -9.97
CA PHE A 129 6.08 -4.58 -8.80
C PHE A 129 5.65 -5.94 -8.23
N THR A 130 6.57 -6.53 -7.49
CA THR A 130 6.31 -7.71 -6.66
C THR A 130 6.62 -7.37 -5.21
N THR A 131 5.73 -7.77 -4.28
CA THR A 131 5.93 -7.58 -2.85
C THR A 131 5.81 -8.90 -2.10
N SER A 132 6.56 -9.02 -1.01
CA SER A 132 6.46 -10.16 -0.09
C SER A 132 6.56 -9.68 1.36
N LEU A 133 5.94 -10.44 2.24
CA LEU A 133 6.12 -10.33 3.69
C LEU A 133 7.17 -11.34 4.15
N ILE A 134 8.08 -10.90 5.01
CA ILE A 134 9.04 -11.73 5.69
C ILE A 134 8.83 -11.57 7.19
N LYS A 135 8.76 -12.69 7.90
CA LYS A 135 8.80 -12.73 9.35
C LYS A 135 9.99 -13.58 9.79
N THR A 136 10.84 -13.03 10.60
CA THR A 136 12.00 -13.72 11.15
C THR A 136 12.13 -13.45 12.65
N ASP A 137 12.62 -14.44 13.37
CA ASP A 137 13.00 -14.36 14.79
C ASP A 137 14.47 -14.78 15.00
N ASP A 138 15.20 -15.08 13.91
CA ASP A 138 16.58 -15.53 13.92
C ASP A 138 17.28 -15.11 12.61
N GLU A 139 17.41 -16.01 11.63
CA GLU A 139 18.09 -15.80 10.37
C GLU A 139 17.23 -16.24 9.18
N ILE A 140 17.30 -15.48 8.09
CA ILE A 140 16.76 -15.87 6.80
C ILE A 140 17.68 -15.41 5.68
N ASN A 141 17.94 -16.29 4.70
CA ASN A 141 18.71 -15.99 3.52
C ASN A 141 17.79 -15.66 2.34
N LEU A 142 18.06 -14.56 1.66
CA LEU A 142 17.34 -14.12 0.48
C LEU A 142 18.24 -14.08 -0.73
N LYS A 143 17.70 -14.54 -1.86
CA LYS A 143 18.31 -14.37 -3.17
C LYS A 143 17.57 -13.28 -3.94
N ASN A 144 18.32 -12.32 -4.46
CA ASN A 144 17.82 -11.36 -5.44
C ASN A 144 17.91 -12.00 -6.85
N GLU A 145 16.87 -12.73 -7.21
CA GLU A 145 16.79 -13.44 -8.51
C GLU A 145 16.44 -12.50 -9.68
N HIS A 146 16.19 -11.22 -9.38
CA HIS A 146 15.84 -10.21 -10.37
C HIS A 146 17.09 -9.46 -10.85
N ASP A 147 17.08 -9.02 -12.09
CA ASP A 147 18.05 -8.05 -12.59
C ASP A 147 17.60 -6.62 -12.27
N SER A 148 17.26 -6.42 -11.01
CA SER A 148 16.74 -5.18 -10.45
C SER A 148 17.09 -5.08 -8.98
N PHE A 149 16.88 -3.89 -8.42
CA PHE A 149 17.00 -3.66 -6.99
C PHE A 149 15.94 -4.42 -6.18
N LEU A 150 16.22 -4.62 -4.90
CA LEU A 150 15.25 -5.07 -3.90
C LEU A 150 15.18 -4.01 -2.80
N ILE A 151 13.99 -3.55 -2.46
CA ILE A 151 13.75 -2.68 -1.31
C ILE A 151 13.30 -3.57 -0.15
N ILE A 152 13.84 -3.33 1.05
CA ILE A 152 13.42 -3.97 2.30
C ILE A 152 12.96 -2.87 3.25
N ILE A 153 11.73 -2.99 3.74
CA ILE A 153 11.09 -2.04 4.65
C ILE A 153 10.83 -2.76 5.96
N CYS A 154 11.34 -2.24 7.08
CA CYS A 154 11.06 -2.80 8.40
C CYS A 154 9.73 -2.26 8.93
N VAL A 155 8.73 -3.12 9.05
CA VAL A 155 7.39 -2.75 9.57
C VAL A 155 7.26 -2.98 11.08
N SER A 156 8.05 -3.89 11.65
CA SER A 156 8.17 -4.03 13.10
C SER A 156 9.47 -4.73 13.50
N GLY A 157 9.97 -4.44 14.69
CA GLY A 157 11.19 -5.04 15.24
C GLY A 157 12.47 -4.40 14.71
N GLU A 158 13.56 -5.18 14.70
CA GLU A 158 14.89 -4.80 14.25
C GLU A 158 15.55 -5.98 13.55
N ALA A 159 16.29 -5.72 12.48
CA ALA A 159 17.09 -6.72 11.79
C ALA A 159 18.39 -6.13 11.24
N VAL A 160 19.41 -6.97 11.14
CA VAL A 160 20.64 -6.67 10.40
C VAL A 160 20.53 -7.30 9.01
N VAL A 161 20.68 -6.49 7.99
CA VAL A 161 20.74 -6.90 6.59
C VAL A 161 22.20 -6.93 6.17
N GLU A 162 22.72 -8.12 5.90
CA GLU A 162 24.14 -8.38 5.61
C GLU A 162 24.30 -8.82 4.17
N GLY A 163 25.28 -8.23 3.47
CA GLY A 163 25.73 -8.62 2.14
C GLY A 163 27.25 -8.74 2.10
N GLU A 164 27.81 -9.09 0.93
CA GLU A 164 29.25 -9.33 0.77
C GLU A 164 30.17 -8.18 1.22
N LYS A 165 29.67 -6.93 1.15
CA LYS A 165 30.48 -5.71 1.38
C LYS A 165 30.16 -4.98 2.67
N GLY A 166 29.29 -5.50 3.50
CA GLY A 166 28.91 -4.88 4.76
C GLY A 166 27.52 -5.24 5.21
N SER A 167 27.12 -4.63 6.29
CA SER A 167 25.82 -4.84 6.91
C SER A 167 25.21 -3.52 7.36
N GLU A 168 23.87 -3.46 7.31
CA GLU A 168 23.09 -2.33 7.81
C GLU A 168 22.03 -2.84 8.79
N THR A 169 21.86 -2.13 9.88
CA THR A 169 20.78 -2.39 10.83
C THR A 169 19.55 -1.56 10.43
N ILE A 170 18.41 -2.20 10.33
CA ILE A 170 17.13 -1.54 10.04
C ILE A 170 16.13 -1.77 11.17
N ARG A 171 15.45 -0.70 11.58
CA ARG A 171 14.41 -0.66 12.61
C ARG A 171 13.06 -0.31 12.02
N GLN A 172 12.04 -0.46 12.80
CA GLN A 172 10.68 -0.07 12.39
C GLN A 172 10.64 1.34 11.77
N GLY A 173 10.09 1.42 10.56
CA GLY A 173 9.99 2.65 9.76
C GLY A 173 11.19 2.91 8.86
N GLU A 174 12.29 2.15 8.99
CA GLU A 174 13.48 2.29 8.16
C GLU A 174 13.41 1.40 6.92
N THR A 175 14.13 1.82 5.88
CA THR A 175 14.15 1.16 4.58
C THR A 175 15.58 1.08 4.06
N VAL A 176 15.94 -0.08 3.50
CA VAL A 176 17.22 -0.28 2.82
C VAL A 176 17.00 -0.72 1.38
N LEU A 177 17.82 -0.19 0.48
CA LEU A 177 17.86 -0.58 -0.92
C LEU A 177 19.02 -1.54 -1.15
N ILE A 178 18.72 -2.70 -1.69
CA ILE A 178 19.68 -3.72 -2.12
C ILE A 178 19.87 -3.56 -3.63
N PRO A 179 21.05 -3.20 -4.12
CA PRO A 179 21.29 -3.05 -5.54
C PRO A 179 21.25 -4.38 -6.30
N ALA A 180 20.95 -4.34 -7.59
CA ALA A 180 20.85 -5.53 -8.44
C ALA A 180 22.12 -6.39 -8.47
N ALA A 181 23.29 -5.78 -8.24
CA ALA A 181 24.58 -6.47 -8.21
C ALA A 181 24.73 -7.40 -6.98
N LEU A 182 24.04 -7.12 -5.88
CA LEU A 182 24.07 -7.93 -4.68
C LEU A 182 23.01 -9.03 -4.78
N LYS A 183 23.45 -10.26 -5.07
CA LYS A 183 22.56 -11.38 -5.36
C LYS A 183 22.11 -12.16 -4.13
N GLU A 184 22.89 -12.16 -3.08
CA GLU A 184 22.57 -12.88 -1.85
C GLU A 184 22.72 -11.95 -0.64
N ILE A 185 21.75 -12.00 0.25
CA ILE A 185 21.76 -11.28 1.50
C ILE A 185 21.28 -12.19 2.62
N THR A 186 21.80 -11.97 3.81
CA THR A 186 21.35 -12.61 5.04
C THR A 186 20.68 -11.56 5.93
N ILE A 187 19.51 -11.88 6.44
CA ILE A 187 18.78 -11.03 7.39
C ILE A 187 18.78 -11.74 8.73
N ARG A 188 19.28 -11.07 9.78
CA ARG A 188 19.32 -11.59 11.14
C ARG A 188 18.56 -10.67 12.09
N GLY A 189 17.76 -11.27 12.96
CA GLY A 189 17.04 -10.56 14.00
C GLY A 189 15.57 -10.92 14.09
N LYS A 190 14.87 -10.23 15.00
CA LYS A 190 13.43 -10.42 15.18
C LYS A 190 12.67 -9.26 14.54
N ALA A 191 12.14 -9.50 13.37
CA ALA A 191 11.49 -8.45 12.59
C ALA A 191 10.38 -8.99 11.68
N THR A 192 9.46 -8.09 11.35
CA THR A 192 8.53 -8.22 10.22
C THR A 192 8.95 -7.22 9.17
N LEU A 193 9.19 -7.70 7.96
CA LEU A 193 9.72 -6.90 6.86
C LEU A 193 8.81 -7.03 5.63
N LEU A 194 8.70 -5.96 4.86
CA LEU A 194 8.18 -6.03 3.51
C LEU A 194 9.32 -5.94 2.51
N THR A 195 9.21 -6.67 1.42
CA THR A 195 10.12 -6.53 0.28
C THR A 195 9.36 -6.03 -0.93
N ALA A 196 10.00 -5.18 -1.73
CA ALA A 196 9.48 -4.71 -3.00
C ALA A 196 10.58 -4.78 -4.08
N SER A 197 10.23 -5.30 -5.25
CA SER A 197 11.09 -5.32 -6.44
C SER A 197 10.28 -4.89 -7.66
N ALA A 198 10.94 -4.51 -8.74
CA ALA A 198 10.27 -4.26 -10.01
C ALA A 198 9.46 -5.50 -10.45
N GLY A 199 8.35 -5.28 -11.15
CA GLY A 199 7.55 -6.31 -11.77
C GLY A 199 8.29 -6.96 -12.96
N LYS A 200 7.78 -8.10 -13.40
CA LYS A 200 8.29 -8.79 -14.59
C LYS A 200 7.43 -8.48 -15.80
#